data_e68bb695d9e6baeb8cf1c3079a1c27ca
#
_entry.id   e68bb695d9e6baeb8cf1c3079a1c27ca
#
_cell.length_a   1.000
_cell.length_b   1.000
_cell.length_c   1.000
_cell.angle_alpha   90.00
_cell.angle_beta   90.00
_cell.angle_gamma   90.00
#
_symmetry.space_group_name_H-M   'P 1'
#
loop_
_entity.id
_entity.type
_entity.pdbx_description
1 polymer ?
#
loop_
_entity_poly.entity_id
_entity_poly.type
_entity_poly.pdbx_seq_one_letter_code
_entity_poly.pdbx_strand_id
1 'polypeptide(L)'
;AILGMKSQLIMCFLRDMSAESAMEHLLMAEPYREWLIGVGLDSDEKNNPPAKFAEVFKKAREMGLKLTMHCDVNQQNTLIHISQCLDDIVVDRIDHGVNSLESDALCEAIKAKGLGLTVCPVSNRFVVQSLTSKEIRTMLEKGMLATINSDDPAYFRAYLNENLIELQREGNFTAEEISTLVGNAFRVSWISDTEKTAYLNKLGSYIQNYSLQPETVQ
;
A
#
# COMPACT_ATOMS: atom_id res chain seq x y z
N ALA A 1 -1.76 20.03 15.21
CA ALA A 1 -0.67 19.62 14.32
C ALA A 1 -0.13 20.86 13.58
N ILE A 2 1.15 21.20 13.80
CA ILE A 2 1.78 22.41 13.23
C ILE A 2 1.80 22.38 11.71
N LEU A 3 1.90 21.18 11.11
CA LEU A 3 2.01 20.99 9.66
C LEU A 3 0.70 20.55 9.00
N GLY A 4 -0.41 20.48 9.73
CA GLY A 4 -1.69 20.00 9.19
C GLY A 4 -1.71 18.53 8.75
N MET A 5 -0.66 17.75 9.08
CA MET A 5 -0.58 16.33 8.77
C MET A 5 -1.20 15.49 9.88
N LYS A 6 -1.83 14.39 9.49
CA LYS A 6 -2.31 13.34 10.39
C LYS A 6 -1.53 12.06 10.12
N SER A 7 -1.22 11.30 11.16
CA SER A 7 -0.59 9.98 11.07
C SER A 7 -1.24 9.05 12.07
N GLN A 8 -1.25 7.77 11.73
CA GLN A 8 -1.70 6.69 12.60
C GLN A 8 -0.74 5.51 12.43
N LEU A 9 -0.68 4.64 13.42
CA LEU A 9 0.24 3.52 13.44
C LEU A 9 -0.46 2.24 12.96
N ILE A 10 0.28 1.44 12.22
CA ILE A 10 -0.04 0.06 11.88
C ILE A 10 1.04 -0.79 12.52
N MET A 11 0.66 -1.70 13.42
CA MET A 11 1.59 -2.62 14.06
C MET A 11 1.78 -3.84 13.15
N CYS A 12 3.00 -4.08 12.69
CA CYS A 12 3.31 -5.22 11.83
C CYS A 12 3.91 -6.38 12.63
N PHE A 13 3.46 -7.59 12.31
CA PHE A 13 4.03 -8.82 12.83
C PHE A 13 5.15 -9.32 11.92
N LEU A 14 6.25 -9.78 12.50
CA LEU A 14 7.33 -10.40 11.76
C LEU A 14 6.92 -11.83 11.36
N ARG A 15 6.71 -12.07 10.08
CA ARG A 15 6.16 -13.34 9.58
C ARG A 15 7.11 -14.53 9.66
N ASP A 16 8.40 -14.26 9.83
CA ASP A 16 9.44 -15.26 10.12
C ASP A 16 9.40 -15.75 11.59
N MET A 17 8.67 -15.04 12.47
CA MET A 17 8.34 -15.50 13.81
C MET A 17 7.09 -16.41 13.80
N SER A 18 6.75 -16.99 14.96
CA SER A 18 5.57 -17.85 15.06
C SER A 18 4.26 -17.07 15.14
N ALA A 19 3.15 -17.70 14.77
CA ALA A 19 1.81 -17.12 14.93
C ALA A 19 1.45 -16.88 16.40
N GLU A 20 1.96 -17.71 17.31
CA GLU A 20 1.80 -17.56 18.76
C GLU A 20 2.49 -16.26 19.23
N SER A 21 3.72 -16.00 18.77
CA SER A 21 4.42 -14.74 19.04
C SER A 21 3.64 -13.54 18.52
N ALA A 22 3.12 -13.62 17.32
CA ALA A 22 2.28 -12.54 16.76
C ALA A 22 1.02 -12.31 17.60
N MET A 23 0.36 -13.37 18.07
CA MET A 23 -0.81 -13.27 18.95
C MET A 23 -0.45 -12.64 20.30
N GLU A 24 0.67 -13.02 20.90
CA GLU A 24 1.15 -12.41 22.15
C GLU A 24 1.37 -10.91 21.98
N HIS A 25 2.04 -10.48 20.91
CA HIS A 25 2.27 -9.07 20.63
C HIS A 25 0.96 -8.31 20.38
N LEU A 26 -0.01 -8.92 19.68
CA LEU A 26 -1.33 -8.32 19.48
C LEU A 26 -2.03 -8.06 20.83
N LEU A 27 -2.02 -9.05 21.73
CA LEU A 27 -2.66 -8.90 23.04
C LEU A 27 -1.91 -7.90 23.94
N MET A 28 -0.58 -7.87 23.88
CA MET A 28 0.23 -6.87 24.58
C MET A 28 -0.01 -5.45 24.07
N ALA A 29 -0.42 -5.28 22.83
CA ALA A 29 -0.72 -3.98 22.24
C ALA A 29 -2.12 -3.45 22.62
N GLU A 30 -3.00 -4.27 23.22
CA GLU A 30 -4.38 -3.88 23.55
C GLU A 30 -4.48 -2.59 24.40
N PRO A 31 -3.64 -2.33 25.42
CA PRO A 31 -3.65 -1.07 26.17
C PRO A 31 -3.32 0.16 25.34
N TYR A 32 -2.70 -0.01 24.17
CA TYR A 32 -2.28 1.06 23.26
C TYR A 32 -3.18 1.13 22.00
N ARG A 33 -4.33 0.48 22.05
CA ARG A 33 -5.27 0.31 20.93
C ARG A 33 -5.67 1.63 20.29
N GLU A 34 -5.78 2.70 21.07
CA GLU A 34 -6.17 4.04 20.59
C GLU A 34 -5.16 4.66 19.59
N TRP A 35 -3.91 4.22 19.61
CA TRP A 35 -2.86 4.69 18.70
C TRP A 35 -2.77 3.90 17.41
N LEU A 36 -3.41 2.72 17.37
CA LEU A 36 -3.33 1.78 16.26
C LEU A 36 -4.58 1.86 15.39
N ILE A 37 -4.41 2.06 14.08
CA ILE A 37 -5.50 1.95 13.13
C ILE A 37 -5.63 0.53 12.57
N GLY A 38 -4.55 -0.21 12.54
CA GLY A 38 -4.50 -1.53 11.95
C GLY A 38 -3.30 -2.35 12.36
N VAL A 39 -3.25 -3.56 11.84
CA VAL A 39 -2.11 -4.46 11.91
C VAL A 39 -1.67 -4.91 10.53
N GLY A 40 -0.40 -5.24 10.39
CA GLY A 40 0.20 -5.73 9.17
C GLY A 40 1.01 -7.01 9.38
N LEU A 41 1.44 -7.61 8.28
CA LEU A 41 2.37 -8.73 8.25
C LEU A 41 3.50 -8.39 7.30
N ASP A 42 4.74 -8.41 7.76
CA ASP A 42 5.94 -8.06 7.01
C ASP A 42 7.08 -9.06 7.22
N SER A 43 8.30 -8.71 6.82
CA SER A 43 9.52 -9.51 6.94
C SER A 43 9.61 -10.66 5.93
N ASP A 44 10.34 -11.75 6.21
CA ASP A 44 10.65 -12.79 5.23
C ASP A 44 9.42 -13.62 4.84
N GLU A 45 8.99 -13.47 3.59
CA GLU A 45 7.85 -14.19 3.03
C GLU A 45 8.11 -15.66 2.74
N LYS A 46 9.37 -16.05 2.59
CA LYS A 46 9.75 -17.40 2.22
C LYS A 46 9.30 -18.40 3.29
N ASN A 47 8.46 -19.34 2.91
CA ASN A 47 7.87 -20.36 3.78
C ASN A 47 6.98 -19.80 4.92
N ASN A 48 6.59 -18.53 4.85
CA ASN A 48 5.75 -17.87 5.84
C ASN A 48 4.46 -17.31 5.20
N PRO A 49 3.53 -18.17 4.74
CA PRO A 49 2.33 -17.76 4.05
C PRO A 49 1.38 -16.98 4.98
N PRO A 50 0.54 -16.07 4.43
CA PRO A 50 -0.49 -15.37 5.20
C PRO A 50 -1.39 -16.27 6.04
N ALA A 51 -1.78 -17.42 5.51
CA ALA A 51 -2.65 -18.38 6.21
C ALA A 51 -2.08 -18.86 7.56
N LYS A 52 -0.75 -18.86 7.75
CA LYS A 52 -0.11 -19.15 9.04
C LYS A 52 -0.63 -18.24 10.17
N PHE A 53 -1.05 -17.02 9.84
CA PHE A 53 -1.45 -15.98 10.80
C PHE A 53 -2.97 -15.74 10.84
N ALA A 54 -3.78 -16.61 10.23
CA ALA A 54 -5.22 -16.41 10.09
C ALA A 54 -5.93 -16.09 11.41
N GLU A 55 -5.64 -16.82 12.48
CA GLU A 55 -6.25 -16.59 13.80
C GLU A 55 -5.82 -15.25 14.43
N VAL A 56 -4.58 -14.81 14.20
CA VAL A 56 -4.09 -13.51 14.68
C VAL A 56 -4.85 -12.38 14.01
N PHE A 57 -4.99 -12.43 12.69
CA PHE A 57 -5.71 -11.41 11.92
C PHE A 57 -7.22 -11.43 12.17
N LYS A 58 -7.80 -12.60 12.39
CA LYS A 58 -9.18 -12.72 12.84
C LYS A 58 -9.38 -12.01 14.18
N LYS A 59 -8.48 -12.25 15.15
CA LYS A 59 -8.52 -11.58 16.47
C LYS A 59 -8.35 -10.07 16.32
N ALA A 60 -7.42 -9.60 15.50
CA ALA A 60 -7.21 -8.18 15.23
C ALA A 60 -8.47 -7.53 14.63
N ARG A 61 -9.17 -8.19 13.71
CA ARG A 61 -10.45 -7.73 13.16
C ARG A 61 -11.55 -7.65 14.23
N GLU A 62 -11.63 -8.63 15.13
CA GLU A 62 -12.56 -8.60 16.27
C GLU A 62 -12.30 -7.40 17.19
N MET A 63 -11.04 -6.98 17.30
CA MET A 63 -10.63 -5.77 18.03
C MET A 63 -10.91 -4.48 17.23
N GLY A 64 -11.48 -4.57 16.02
CA GLY A 64 -11.81 -3.43 15.16
C GLY A 64 -10.60 -2.81 14.45
N LEU A 65 -9.48 -3.54 14.32
CA LEU A 65 -8.29 -3.11 13.58
C LEU A 65 -8.43 -3.40 12.09
N LYS A 66 -7.88 -2.52 11.26
CA LYS A 66 -7.71 -2.73 9.83
C LYS A 66 -6.56 -3.70 9.57
N LEU A 67 -6.60 -4.40 8.44
CA LEU A 67 -5.67 -5.47 8.11
C LEU A 67 -4.94 -5.14 6.81
N THR A 68 -3.60 -5.23 6.82
CA THR A 68 -2.77 -5.17 5.61
C THR A 68 -1.75 -6.30 5.61
N MET A 69 -1.25 -6.66 4.44
CA MET A 69 -0.22 -7.69 4.32
C MET A 69 0.74 -7.38 3.19
N HIS A 70 1.99 -7.62 3.48
CA HIS A 70 3.09 -7.54 2.54
C HIS A 70 3.04 -8.73 1.57
N CYS A 71 3.00 -8.42 0.26
CA CYS A 71 3.13 -9.36 -0.84
C CYS A 71 4.13 -8.77 -1.83
N ASP A 72 5.42 -8.90 -1.52
CA ASP A 72 6.52 -8.26 -2.25
C ASP A 72 6.73 -8.87 -3.65
N VAL A 73 7.48 -8.15 -4.45
CA VAL A 73 7.79 -8.54 -5.83
C VAL A 73 8.67 -9.79 -5.87
N ASN A 74 8.41 -10.66 -6.86
CA ASN A 74 9.21 -11.86 -7.15
C ASN A 74 9.39 -12.83 -5.98
N GLN A 75 8.48 -12.85 -5.02
CA GLN A 75 8.49 -13.83 -3.95
C GLN A 75 7.95 -15.20 -4.42
N GLN A 76 8.47 -16.25 -3.83
CA GLN A 76 7.97 -17.60 -4.09
C GLN A 76 6.51 -17.72 -3.63
N ASN A 77 5.64 -18.32 -4.45
CA ASN A 77 4.22 -18.54 -4.16
C ASN A 77 3.40 -17.24 -3.97
N THR A 78 3.85 -16.10 -4.49
CA THR A 78 3.21 -14.80 -4.25
C THR A 78 1.73 -14.79 -4.68
N LEU A 79 1.35 -15.47 -5.77
CA LEU A 79 -0.06 -15.57 -6.19
C LEU A 79 -0.93 -16.30 -5.17
N ILE A 80 -0.39 -17.34 -4.53
CA ILE A 80 -1.06 -18.06 -3.46
C ILE A 80 -1.19 -17.15 -2.22
N HIS A 81 -0.14 -16.41 -1.88
CA HIS A 81 -0.16 -15.46 -0.77
C HIS A 81 -1.21 -14.37 -1.00
N ILE A 82 -1.29 -13.80 -2.22
CA ILE A 82 -2.31 -12.81 -2.56
C ILE A 82 -3.72 -13.41 -2.45
N SER A 83 -3.94 -14.64 -2.95
CA SER A 83 -5.23 -15.33 -2.78
C SER A 83 -5.60 -15.49 -1.30
N GLN A 84 -4.65 -15.91 -0.45
CA GLN A 84 -4.89 -16.03 1.00
C GLN A 84 -5.21 -14.69 1.65
N CYS A 85 -4.57 -13.60 1.22
CA CYS A 85 -4.93 -12.26 1.68
C CYS A 85 -6.38 -11.90 1.34
N LEU A 86 -6.84 -12.30 0.15
CA LEU A 86 -8.19 -11.98 -0.32
C LEU A 86 -9.29 -12.85 0.32
N ASP A 87 -9.02 -14.14 0.50
CA ASP A 87 -10.06 -15.13 0.77
C ASP A 87 -9.97 -15.68 2.20
N ASP A 88 -8.78 -15.92 2.74
CA ASP A 88 -8.59 -16.48 4.07
C ASP A 88 -8.58 -15.38 5.14
N ILE A 89 -7.84 -14.28 4.88
CA ILE A 89 -7.65 -13.18 5.83
C ILE A 89 -8.66 -12.06 5.59
N VAL A 90 -9.03 -11.83 4.33
CA VAL A 90 -9.94 -10.76 3.89
C VAL A 90 -9.37 -9.38 4.29
N VAL A 91 -8.17 -9.06 3.81
CA VAL A 91 -7.47 -7.83 4.13
C VAL A 91 -8.20 -6.56 3.66
N ASP A 92 -7.88 -5.42 4.28
CA ASP A 92 -8.37 -4.10 3.88
C ASP A 92 -7.42 -3.41 2.87
N ARG A 93 -6.20 -3.95 2.68
CA ARG A 93 -5.16 -3.46 1.75
C ARG A 93 -4.12 -4.56 1.52
N ILE A 94 -3.44 -4.52 0.38
CA ILE A 94 -2.25 -5.34 0.10
C ILE A 94 -1.07 -4.40 -0.07
N ASP A 95 0.03 -4.66 0.65
CA ASP A 95 1.26 -3.92 0.49
C ASP A 95 2.08 -4.55 -0.64
N HIS A 96 2.62 -3.73 -1.54
CA HIS A 96 3.16 -4.04 -2.87
C HIS A 96 2.12 -4.67 -3.81
N GLY A 97 2.00 -5.98 -3.84
CA GLY A 97 0.99 -6.72 -4.62
C GLY A 97 1.20 -6.70 -6.14
N VAL A 98 2.40 -6.32 -6.62
CA VAL A 98 2.73 -6.16 -8.05
C VAL A 98 2.50 -7.45 -8.83
N ASN A 99 2.84 -8.60 -8.27
CA ASN A 99 2.68 -9.89 -8.92
C ASN A 99 1.21 -10.31 -9.12
N SER A 100 0.23 -9.58 -8.58
CA SER A 100 -1.18 -9.81 -8.92
C SER A 100 -1.45 -9.68 -10.43
N LEU A 101 -0.62 -8.90 -11.15
CA LEU A 101 -0.70 -8.75 -12.61
C LEU A 101 -0.44 -10.03 -13.39
N GLU A 102 0.15 -11.05 -12.78
CA GLU A 102 0.36 -12.36 -13.39
C GLU A 102 -0.94 -13.20 -13.48
N SER A 103 -2.03 -12.72 -12.86
CA SER A 103 -3.34 -13.38 -12.85
C SER A 103 -4.47 -12.38 -13.01
N ASP A 104 -5.14 -12.42 -14.17
CA ASP A 104 -6.33 -11.57 -14.40
C ASP A 104 -7.43 -11.82 -13.36
N ALA A 105 -7.57 -13.06 -12.89
CA ALA A 105 -8.54 -13.39 -11.84
C ALA A 105 -8.23 -12.67 -10.52
N LEU A 106 -6.95 -12.58 -10.12
CA LEU A 106 -6.55 -11.83 -8.93
C LEU A 106 -6.73 -10.32 -9.13
N CYS A 107 -6.40 -9.78 -10.31
CA CYS A 107 -6.65 -8.38 -10.62
C CYS A 107 -8.13 -8.03 -10.47
N GLU A 108 -9.03 -8.84 -11.05
CA GLU A 108 -10.47 -8.62 -10.93
C GLU A 108 -10.99 -8.78 -9.50
N ALA A 109 -10.48 -9.75 -8.74
CA ALA A 109 -10.84 -9.93 -7.33
C ALA A 109 -10.43 -8.73 -6.46
N ILE A 110 -9.20 -8.21 -6.66
CA ILE A 110 -8.69 -7.01 -5.97
C ILE A 110 -9.56 -5.79 -6.30
N LYS A 111 -9.87 -5.59 -7.58
CA LYS A 111 -10.75 -4.50 -8.04
C LYS A 111 -12.14 -4.60 -7.46
N ALA A 112 -12.77 -5.78 -7.53
CA ALA A 112 -14.11 -6.01 -7.02
C ALA A 112 -14.24 -5.72 -5.53
N LYS A 113 -13.17 -5.97 -4.76
CA LYS A 113 -13.08 -5.63 -3.33
C LYS A 113 -12.69 -4.17 -3.07
N GLY A 114 -12.31 -3.39 -4.10
CA GLY A 114 -11.87 -2.00 -3.96
C GLY A 114 -10.58 -1.84 -3.15
N LEU A 115 -9.70 -2.84 -3.16
CA LEU A 115 -8.48 -2.83 -2.36
C LEU A 115 -7.40 -1.93 -2.96
N GLY A 116 -6.70 -1.21 -2.09
CA GLY A 116 -5.49 -0.48 -2.46
C GLY A 116 -4.26 -1.40 -2.52
N LEU A 117 -3.33 -1.03 -3.40
CA LEU A 117 -2.02 -1.64 -3.53
C LEU A 117 -0.95 -0.57 -3.25
N THR A 118 -0.11 -0.78 -2.23
CA THR A 118 0.92 0.20 -1.84
C THR A 118 2.25 -0.10 -2.51
N VAL A 119 2.40 0.31 -3.76
CA VAL A 119 3.61 0.04 -4.54
C VAL A 119 4.74 1.00 -4.15
N CYS A 120 5.97 0.48 -4.06
CA CYS A 120 7.14 1.19 -3.58
C CYS A 120 8.26 1.19 -4.65
N PRO A 121 8.24 2.12 -5.63
CA PRO A 121 9.12 2.04 -6.80
C PRO A 121 10.62 2.02 -6.47
N VAL A 122 11.08 2.88 -5.55
CA VAL A 122 12.48 2.94 -5.19
C VAL A 122 12.92 1.69 -4.43
N SER A 123 12.11 1.19 -3.50
CA SER A 123 12.35 -0.10 -2.84
C SER A 123 12.45 -1.24 -3.86
N ASN A 124 11.50 -1.33 -4.79
CA ASN A 124 11.50 -2.33 -5.86
C ASN A 124 12.80 -2.30 -6.69
N ARG A 125 13.39 -1.10 -6.93
CA ARG A 125 14.69 -1.00 -7.60
C ARG A 125 15.79 -1.76 -6.87
N PHE A 126 15.80 -1.76 -5.54
CA PHE A 126 16.77 -2.52 -4.75
C PHE A 126 16.48 -4.02 -4.76
N VAL A 127 15.22 -4.42 -4.77
CA VAL A 127 14.81 -5.83 -4.73
C VAL A 127 14.94 -6.50 -6.10
N VAL A 128 14.45 -5.87 -7.17
CA VAL A 128 14.37 -6.48 -8.52
C VAL A 128 15.09 -5.66 -9.61
N GLN A 129 15.88 -4.67 -9.23
CA GLN A 129 16.63 -3.79 -10.14
C GLN A 129 15.70 -3.06 -11.15
N SER A 130 14.46 -2.80 -10.77
CA SER A 130 13.46 -2.11 -11.58
C SER A 130 12.54 -1.27 -10.70
N LEU A 131 12.13 -0.09 -11.19
CA LEU A 131 11.07 0.71 -10.56
C LEU A 131 9.68 0.08 -10.68
N THR A 132 9.54 -1.02 -11.39
CA THR A 132 8.23 -1.63 -11.72
C THR A 132 7.25 -0.64 -12.37
N SER A 133 7.78 0.33 -13.12
CA SER A 133 7.00 1.42 -13.71
C SER A 133 5.98 0.92 -14.75
N LYS A 134 6.32 -0.14 -15.51
CA LYS A 134 5.39 -0.78 -16.47
C LYS A 134 4.22 -1.44 -15.74
N GLU A 135 4.52 -2.13 -14.66
CA GLU A 135 3.55 -2.82 -13.82
C GLU A 135 2.59 -1.81 -13.18
N ILE A 136 3.11 -0.69 -12.64
CA ILE A 136 2.30 0.39 -12.07
C ILE A 136 1.37 0.98 -13.13
N ARG A 137 1.86 1.24 -14.35
CA ARG A 137 1.03 1.74 -15.45
C ARG A 137 -0.05 0.72 -15.83
N THR A 138 0.30 -0.56 -15.93
CA THR A 138 -0.67 -1.64 -16.19
C THR A 138 -1.75 -1.70 -15.09
N MET A 139 -1.39 -1.51 -13.82
CA MET A 139 -2.38 -1.40 -12.74
C MET A 139 -3.36 -0.25 -12.97
N LEU A 140 -2.87 0.94 -13.36
CA LEU A 140 -3.72 2.08 -13.67
C LEU A 140 -4.63 1.80 -14.87
N GLU A 141 -4.11 1.24 -15.96
CA GLU A 141 -4.86 0.86 -17.16
C GLU A 141 -5.96 -0.16 -16.85
N LYS A 142 -5.70 -1.11 -15.95
CA LYS A 142 -6.69 -2.08 -15.46
C LYS A 142 -7.69 -1.47 -14.46
N GLY A 143 -7.52 -0.20 -14.06
CA GLY A 143 -8.39 0.46 -13.07
C GLY A 143 -8.18 -0.04 -11.64
N MET A 144 -7.02 -0.59 -11.32
CA MET A 144 -6.64 -0.98 -9.96
C MET A 144 -6.22 0.26 -9.15
N LEU A 145 -6.45 0.22 -7.85
CA LEU A 145 -6.15 1.35 -6.95
C LEU A 145 -4.69 1.28 -6.44
N ALA A 146 -3.72 1.36 -7.37
CA ALA A 146 -2.32 1.48 -7.03
C ALA A 146 -2.02 2.85 -6.42
N THR A 147 -1.18 2.88 -5.40
CA THR A 147 -0.65 4.08 -4.75
C THR A 147 0.87 4.04 -4.72
N ILE A 148 1.52 5.19 -4.59
CA ILE A 148 2.98 5.25 -4.45
C ILE A 148 3.34 5.51 -3.00
N ASN A 149 4.30 4.74 -2.52
CA ASN A 149 4.73 4.70 -1.14
C ASN A 149 6.26 4.64 -1.05
N SER A 150 6.80 5.02 0.09
CA SER A 150 8.25 5.13 0.28
C SER A 150 8.90 3.84 0.79
N ASP A 151 8.09 2.90 1.31
CA ASP A 151 8.61 1.76 2.07
C ASP A 151 9.47 2.25 3.27
N ASP A 152 10.71 1.86 3.36
CA ASP A 152 11.67 2.28 4.39
C ASP A 152 12.48 3.52 3.95
N PRO A 153 11.95 4.75 4.09
CA PRO A 153 12.54 5.94 3.46
C PRO A 153 13.94 6.27 3.99
N ALA A 154 14.21 5.96 5.24
CA ALA A 154 15.55 6.17 5.81
C ALA A 154 16.57 5.16 5.25
N TYR A 155 16.13 3.92 4.99
CA TYR A 155 16.97 2.86 4.43
C TYR A 155 17.25 3.09 2.94
N PHE A 156 16.20 3.35 2.15
CA PHE A 156 16.30 3.58 0.70
C PHE A 156 16.69 5.01 0.33
N ARG A 157 16.77 5.93 1.31
CA ARG A 157 17.07 7.37 1.10
C ARG A 157 16.11 8.04 0.11
N ALA A 158 14.86 7.63 0.12
CA ALA A 158 13.82 8.14 -0.76
C ALA A 158 12.48 8.21 -0.02
N TYR A 159 12.00 9.41 0.23
CA TYR A 159 10.67 9.67 0.76
C TYR A 159 9.62 9.64 -0.36
N LEU A 160 8.40 10.05 -0.07
CA LEU A 160 7.31 9.99 -1.05
C LEU A 160 7.60 10.83 -2.30
N ASN A 161 8.12 12.04 -2.13
CA ASN A 161 8.38 12.93 -3.27
C ASN A 161 9.45 12.34 -4.20
N GLU A 162 10.53 11.78 -3.65
CA GLU A 162 11.57 11.13 -4.43
C GLU A 162 11.01 9.96 -5.22
N ASN A 163 10.14 9.12 -4.62
CA ASN A 163 9.48 8.03 -5.32
C ASN A 163 8.63 8.52 -6.51
N LEU A 164 7.86 9.59 -6.33
CA LEU A 164 7.05 10.19 -7.40
C LEU A 164 7.93 10.81 -8.51
N ILE A 165 9.02 11.50 -8.13
CA ILE A 165 9.96 12.13 -9.07
C ILE A 165 10.69 11.05 -9.89
N GLU A 166 11.17 9.98 -9.26
CA GLU A 166 11.83 8.87 -9.94
C GLU A 166 10.87 8.19 -10.94
N LEU A 167 9.64 7.97 -10.52
CA LEU A 167 8.61 7.38 -11.39
C LEU A 167 8.32 8.29 -12.60
N GLN A 168 8.24 9.60 -12.38
CA GLN A 168 8.05 10.58 -13.45
C GLN A 168 9.24 10.61 -14.40
N ARG A 169 10.47 10.67 -13.87
CA ARG A 169 11.71 10.82 -14.67
C ARG A 169 12.06 9.55 -15.45
N GLU A 170 12.10 8.40 -14.80
CA GLU A 170 12.53 7.14 -15.40
C GLU A 170 11.38 6.32 -15.97
N GLY A 171 10.21 6.37 -15.34
CA GLY A 171 9.00 5.71 -15.82
C GLY A 171 8.25 6.52 -16.90
N ASN A 172 8.64 7.79 -17.15
CA ASN A 172 7.94 8.72 -18.06
C ASN A 172 6.45 8.86 -17.70
N PHE A 173 6.12 8.93 -16.41
CA PHE A 173 4.74 9.16 -15.98
C PHE A 173 4.32 10.59 -16.23
N THR A 174 3.12 10.74 -16.77
CA THR A 174 2.51 12.06 -16.98
C THR A 174 2.00 12.65 -15.66
N ALA A 175 1.77 13.95 -15.63
CA ALA A 175 1.16 14.62 -14.47
C ALA A 175 -0.21 14.04 -14.14
N GLU A 176 -0.97 13.59 -15.14
CA GLU A 176 -2.28 12.96 -14.96
C GLU A 176 -2.15 11.58 -14.28
N GLU A 177 -1.23 10.74 -14.74
CA GLU A 177 -0.95 9.44 -14.11
C GLU A 177 -0.50 9.60 -12.66
N ILE A 178 0.44 10.53 -12.39
CA ILE A 178 0.89 10.85 -11.02
C ILE A 178 -0.28 11.35 -10.17
N SER A 179 -1.11 12.25 -10.70
CA SER A 179 -2.29 12.76 -9.99
C SER A 179 -3.30 11.66 -9.67
N THR A 180 -3.44 10.68 -10.57
CA THR A 180 -4.30 9.52 -10.36
C THR A 180 -3.78 8.65 -9.23
N LEU A 181 -2.46 8.37 -9.19
CA LEU A 181 -1.81 7.62 -8.11
C LEU A 181 -1.98 8.31 -6.74
N VAL A 182 -1.79 9.63 -6.69
CA VAL A 182 -2.02 10.44 -5.48
C VAL A 182 -3.50 10.42 -5.08
N GLY A 183 -4.41 10.53 -6.04
CA GLY A 183 -5.86 10.42 -5.81
C GLY A 183 -6.24 9.04 -5.24
N ASN A 184 -5.66 7.98 -5.77
CA ASN A 184 -5.86 6.62 -5.24
C ASN A 184 -5.41 6.51 -3.79
N ALA A 185 -4.29 7.13 -3.39
CA ALA A 185 -3.83 7.11 -2.01
C ALA A 185 -4.89 7.66 -1.04
N PHE A 186 -5.59 8.73 -1.42
CA PHE A 186 -6.71 9.23 -0.62
C PHE A 186 -7.92 8.28 -0.63
N ARG A 187 -8.25 7.67 -1.78
CA ARG A 187 -9.40 6.76 -1.90
C ARG A 187 -9.26 5.52 -1.01
N VAL A 188 -8.05 4.94 -0.97
CA VAL A 188 -7.78 3.69 -0.22
C VAL A 188 -7.28 3.91 1.21
N SER A 189 -7.05 5.16 1.62
CA SER A 189 -6.68 5.48 3.00
C SER A 189 -7.80 5.13 3.97
N TRP A 190 -7.45 4.80 5.21
CA TRP A 190 -8.39 4.39 6.26
C TRP A 190 -8.91 5.59 7.08
N ILE A 191 -9.15 6.70 6.41
CA ILE A 191 -9.79 7.89 6.96
C ILE A 191 -11.29 7.91 6.63
N SER A 192 -12.05 8.84 7.23
CA SER A 192 -13.48 8.98 6.96
C SER A 192 -13.75 9.40 5.51
N ASP A 193 -14.91 9.04 4.96
CA ASP A 193 -15.29 9.42 3.59
C ASP A 193 -15.40 10.94 3.41
N THR A 194 -15.77 11.66 4.48
CA THR A 194 -15.75 13.13 4.50
C THR A 194 -14.33 13.66 4.29
N GLU A 195 -13.34 13.09 4.99
CA GLU A 195 -11.93 13.48 4.82
C GLU A 195 -11.40 13.11 3.44
N LYS A 196 -11.72 11.89 2.93
CA LYS A 196 -11.36 11.50 1.57
C LYS A 196 -11.86 12.51 0.56
N THR A 197 -13.14 12.87 0.64
CA THR A 197 -13.77 13.87 -0.23
C THR A 197 -13.06 15.21 -0.14
N ALA A 198 -12.76 15.68 1.06
CA ALA A 198 -12.06 16.95 1.27
C ALA A 198 -10.65 16.95 0.66
N TYR A 199 -9.89 15.86 0.81
CA TYR A 199 -8.55 15.75 0.23
C TYR A 199 -8.60 15.61 -1.30
N LEU A 200 -9.54 14.86 -1.86
CA LEU A 200 -9.72 14.76 -3.32
C LEU A 200 -10.11 16.09 -3.95
N ASN A 201 -11.00 16.86 -3.30
CA ASN A 201 -11.34 18.22 -3.76
C ASN A 201 -10.13 19.16 -3.72
N LYS A 202 -9.32 19.07 -2.66
CA LYS A 202 -8.07 19.85 -2.53
C LYS A 202 -7.06 19.47 -3.63
N LEU A 203 -6.90 18.19 -3.91
CA LEU A 203 -6.06 17.70 -5.01
C LEU A 203 -6.57 18.24 -6.36
N GLY A 204 -7.88 18.16 -6.64
CA GLY A 204 -8.48 18.69 -7.86
C GLY A 204 -8.23 20.19 -8.04
N SER A 205 -8.40 20.97 -6.98
CA SER A 205 -8.11 22.42 -7.01
C SER A 205 -6.63 22.71 -7.25
N TYR A 206 -5.73 21.90 -6.66
CA TYR A 206 -4.29 22.02 -6.88
C TYR A 206 -3.93 21.77 -8.35
N ILE A 207 -4.46 20.70 -8.94
CA ILE A 207 -4.21 20.34 -10.34
C ILE A 207 -4.71 21.46 -11.28
N GLN A 208 -5.92 21.98 -11.06
CA GLN A 208 -6.46 23.08 -11.85
C GLN A 208 -5.58 24.32 -11.79
N ASN A 209 -5.16 24.73 -10.60
CA ASN A 209 -4.29 25.89 -10.43
C ASN A 209 -2.92 25.71 -11.06
N TYR A 210 -2.35 24.49 -11.02
CA TYR A 210 -1.07 24.19 -11.66
C TYR A 210 -1.19 24.21 -13.19
N SER A 211 -2.25 23.64 -13.76
CA SER A 211 -2.47 23.61 -15.22
C SER A 211 -2.73 25.00 -15.81
N LEU A 212 -3.09 26.00 -14.99
CA LEU A 212 -3.28 27.38 -15.41
C LEU A 212 -2.01 28.25 -15.35
N GLN A 213 -0.92 27.73 -14.78
CA GLN A 213 0.37 28.43 -14.78
C GLN A 213 1.06 28.21 -16.12
N PRO A 214 1.46 29.26 -16.86
CA PRO A 214 2.26 29.09 -18.07
C PRO A 214 3.58 28.43 -17.70
N GLU A 215 4.03 27.46 -18.51
CA GLU A 215 5.35 26.82 -18.35
C GLU A 215 6.42 27.91 -18.30
N THR A 216 6.89 28.24 -17.11
CA THR A 216 8.16 28.96 -16.95
C THR A 216 9.27 27.96 -17.25
N VAL A 217 9.61 27.84 -18.53
CA VAL A 217 10.81 27.15 -18.97
C VAL A 217 11.99 27.90 -18.35
N GLN A 218 12.64 27.29 -17.36
CA GLN A 218 14.00 27.65 -16.93
C GLN A 218 14.98 26.62 -17.44
#